data_f32e7f055f8cf82b06ace84170ba1f3e
#
_entry.id   f32e7f055f8cf82b06ace84170ba1f3e
#
_cell.length_a   1.000
_cell.length_b   1.000
_cell.length_c   1.000
_cell.angle_alpha   90.00
_cell.angle_beta   90.00
_cell.angle_gamma   90.00
#
_symmetry.space_group_name_H-M   'P 1'
#
loop_
_entity.id
_entity.type
_entity.pdbx_description
1 polymer ?
#
loop_
_entity_poly.entity_id
_entity_poly.type
_entity_poly.pdbx_seq_one_letter_code
_entity_poly.pdbx_strand_id
1 'polypeptide(L)'
;MPLTRDFRETVMARVKADPAFRGELIVEATNAFLMDDMETGKALLRDYLNATESIADIARELQINEKSLRRMLGPKGNPTLKNFLSLLKVCSSVEHLTLQVGYH
;
A
#
# COMPACT_ATOMS: atom_id res chain seq x y z
N MET A 1 -12.67 -11.13 10.32
CA MET A 1 -13.55 -11.86 9.39
C MET A 1 -12.87 -11.99 8.05
N PRO A 2 -12.71 -13.20 7.54
CA PRO A 2 -12.10 -13.34 6.24
C PRO A 2 -13.01 -12.75 5.16
N LEU A 3 -12.43 -11.98 4.26
CA LEU A 3 -13.17 -11.42 3.14
C LEU A 3 -13.50 -12.53 2.14
N THR A 4 -14.72 -12.54 1.65
CA THR A 4 -15.10 -13.45 0.59
C THR A 4 -14.38 -13.05 -0.69
N ARG A 5 -14.25 -13.99 -1.60
CA ARG A 5 -13.65 -13.74 -2.91
C ARG A 5 -14.40 -12.61 -3.64
N ASP A 6 -15.72 -12.66 -3.61
CA ASP A 6 -16.54 -11.66 -4.29
C ASP A 6 -16.36 -10.27 -3.70
N PHE A 7 -16.30 -10.19 -2.36
CA PHE A 7 -16.07 -8.92 -1.69
C PHE A 7 -14.71 -8.34 -2.03
N ARG A 8 -13.68 -9.20 -2.04
CA ARG A 8 -12.33 -8.77 -2.41
C ARG A 8 -12.28 -8.25 -3.84
N GLU A 9 -12.91 -8.94 -4.78
CA GLU A 9 -12.96 -8.52 -6.17
C GLU A 9 -13.64 -7.16 -6.31
N THR A 10 -14.70 -6.92 -5.55
CA THR A 10 -15.40 -5.63 -5.55
C THR A 10 -14.50 -4.51 -5.03
N VAL A 11 -13.79 -4.75 -3.93
CA VAL A 11 -12.83 -3.77 -3.37
C VAL A 11 -11.72 -3.48 -4.37
N MET A 12 -11.16 -4.52 -4.99
CA MET A 12 -10.10 -4.36 -5.98
C MET A 12 -10.57 -3.55 -7.20
N ALA A 13 -11.80 -3.80 -7.67
CA ALA A 13 -12.37 -3.04 -8.78
C ALA A 13 -12.52 -1.58 -8.40
N ARG A 14 -12.94 -1.28 -7.17
CA ARG A 14 -13.08 0.09 -6.70
C ARG A 14 -11.74 0.79 -6.59
N VAL A 15 -10.72 0.11 -6.07
CA VAL A 15 -9.35 0.66 -6.00
C VAL A 15 -8.89 1.06 -7.40
N LYS A 16 -9.10 0.18 -8.37
CA LYS A 16 -8.67 0.42 -9.74
C LYS A 16 -9.37 1.62 -10.37
N ALA A 17 -10.66 1.79 -10.10
CA ALA A 17 -11.50 2.78 -10.78
C ALA A 17 -11.59 4.14 -10.08
N ASP A 18 -11.34 4.21 -8.78
CA ASP A 18 -11.62 5.39 -7.96
C ASP A 18 -10.33 5.97 -7.35
N PRO A 19 -9.81 7.09 -7.93
CA PRO A 19 -8.60 7.71 -7.40
C PRO A 19 -8.71 8.16 -5.94
N ALA A 20 -9.90 8.65 -5.54
CA ALA A 20 -10.11 9.08 -4.16
C ALA A 20 -9.98 7.88 -3.21
N PHE A 21 -10.52 6.73 -3.58
CA PHE A 21 -10.42 5.53 -2.77
C PHE A 21 -8.97 5.03 -2.70
N ARG A 22 -8.21 5.12 -3.80
CA ARG A 22 -6.79 4.77 -3.78
C ARG A 22 -6.02 5.63 -2.79
N GLY A 23 -6.29 6.94 -2.81
CA GLY A 23 -5.67 7.86 -1.87
C GLY A 23 -6.00 7.50 -0.42
N GLU A 24 -7.26 7.19 -0.15
CA GLU A 24 -7.68 6.77 1.19
C GLU A 24 -6.97 5.52 1.66
N LEU A 25 -6.74 4.54 0.77
CA LEU A 25 -6.00 3.33 1.14
C LEU A 25 -4.57 3.64 1.58
N ILE A 26 -3.91 4.55 0.87
CA ILE A 26 -2.55 4.95 1.22
C ILE A 26 -2.53 5.66 2.57
N VAL A 27 -3.49 6.55 2.81
CA VAL A 27 -3.63 7.25 4.09
C VAL A 27 -3.90 6.25 5.22
N GLU A 28 -4.82 5.31 5.00
CA GLU A 28 -5.14 4.30 6.00
C GLU A 28 -3.96 3.38 6.30
N ALA A 29 -3.20 3.00 5.28
CA ALA A 29 -1.99 2.22 5.48
C ALA A 29 -0.99 2.98 6.35
N THR A 30 -0.81 4.27 6.06
CA THR A 30 0.08 5.13 6.83
C THR A 30 -0.36 5.22 8.29
N ASN A 31 -1.66 5.44 8.51
CA ASN A 31 -2.21 5.51 9.87
C ASN A 31 -2.03 4.18 10.61
N ALA A 32 -2.22 3.05 9.95
CA ALA A 32 -2.01 1.74 10.55
C ALA A 32 -0.57 1.59 11.04
N PHE A 33 0.40 2.01 10.24
CA PHE A 33 1.80 1.96 10.64
C PHE A 33 2.08 2.89 11.83
N LEU A 34 1.47 4.07 11.86
CA LEU A 34 1.64 4.99 12.98
C LEU A 34 1.04 4.44 14.27
N MET A 35 0.05 3.56 14.15
CA MET A 35 -0.56 2.87 15.29
C MET A 35 0.11 1.53 15.60
N ASP A 36 1.24 1.26 14.98
CA ASP A 36 1.99 0.00 15.14
C ASP A 36 1.20 -1.23 14.67
N ASP A 37 0.29 -1.04 13.74
CA ASP A 37 -0.47 -2.13 13.13
C ASP A 37 0.13 -2.48 11.76
N MET A 38 1.28 -3.15 11.79
CA MET A 38 2.04 -3.48 10.58
C MET A 38 1.26 -4.39 9.65
N GLU A 39 0.50 -5.33 10.19
CA GLU A 39 -0.22 -6.29 9.35
C GLU A 39 -1.29 -5.61 8.51
N THR A 40 -2.07 -4.71 9.11
CA THR A 40 -3.08 -3.95 8.38
C THR A 40 -2.44 -3.05 7.34
N GLY A 41 -1.38 -2.34 7.73
CA GLY A 41 -0.69 -1.44 6.80
C GLY A 41 -0.13 -2.17 5.59
N LYS A 42 0.54 -3.30 5.81
CA LYS A 42 1.07 -4.11 4.71
C LYS A 42 -0.05 -4.65 3.81
N ALA A 43 -1.14 -5.11 4.41
CA ALA A 43 -2.27 -5.65 3.65
C ALA A 43 -2.89 -4.58 2.74
N LEU A 44 -3.07 -3.37 3.26
CA LEU A 44 -3.64 -2.27 2.48
C LEU A 44 -2.74 -1.89 1.30
N LEU A 45 -1.43 -1.84 1.51
CA LEU A 45 -0.49 -1.56 0.42
C LEU A 45 -0.45 -2.69 -0.60
N ARG A 46 -0.52 -3.95 -0.16
CA ARG A 46 -0.62 -5.07 -1.10
C ARG A 46 -1.86 -4.96 -1.97
N ASP A 47 -2.99 -4.65 -1.36
CA ASP A 47 -4.25 -4.51 -2.09
C ASP A 47 -4.15 -3.38 -3.11
N TYR A 48 -3.55 -2.25 -2.72
CA TYR A 48 -3.33 -1.13 -3.62
C TYR A 48 -2.47 -1.54 -4.82
N LEU A 49 -1.32 -2.16 -4.56
CA LEU A 49 -0.38 -2.55 -5.62
C LEU A 49 -0.98 -3.60 -6.56
N ASN A 50 -1.72 -4.57 -6.00
CA ASN A 50 -2.34 -5.62 -6.80
C ASN A 50 -3.48 -5.07 -7.66
N ALA A 51 -4.31 -4.21 -7.08
CA ALA A 51 -5.47 -3.66 -7.80
C ALA A 51 -5.04 -2.72 -8.93
N THR A 52 -3.98 -1.96 -8.73
CA THR A 52 -3.47 -1.03 -9.75
C THR A 52 -2.47 -1.68 -10.70
N GLU A 53 -2.12 -2.95 -10.45
CA GLU A 53 -1.14 -3.69 -11.25
C GLU A 53 0.19 -2.93 -11.37
N SER A 54 0.57 -2.25 -10.28
CA SER A 54 1.71 -1.32 -10.29
C SER A 54 2.96 -1.88 -9.62
N ILE A 55 2.94 -3.14 -9.21
CA ILE A 55 4.05 -3.69 -8.42
C ILE A 55 5.39 -3.64 -9.16
N ALA A 56 5.39 -3.93 -10.47
CA ALA A 56 6.61 -3.88 -11.27
C ALA A 56 7.16 -2.46 -11.39
N ASP A 57 6.28 -1.51 -11.64
CA ASP A 57 6.67 -0.10 -11.79
C ASP A 57 7.19 0.47 -10.47
N ILE A 58 6.50 0.18 -9.38
CA ILE A 58 6.90 0.65 -8.04
C ILE A 58 8.24 0.01 -7.63
N ALA A 59 8.41 -1.28 -7.87
CA ALA A 59 9.68 -1.96 -7.59
C ALA A 59 10.83 -1.32 -8.36
N ARG A 60 10.60 -0.96 -9.62
CA ARG A 60 11.59 -0.29 -10.45
C ARG A 60 11.96 1.07 -9.86
N GLU A 61 10.97 1.85 -9.43
CA GLU A 61 11.22 3.14 -8.80
C GLU A 61 12.02 3.00 -7.51
N LEU A 62 11.77 1.93 -6.75
CA LEU A 62 12.50 1.65 -5.52
C LEU A 62 13.85 0.99 -5.75
N GLN A 63 14.15 0.63 -7.00
CA GLN A 63 15.39 -0.07 -7.38
C GLN A 63 15.55 -1.42 -6.67
N ILE A 64 14.44 -2.14 -6.50
CA ILE A 64 14.42 -3.50 -5.97
C ILE A 64 13.65 -4.39 -6.95
N ASN A 65 13.78 -5.71 -6.80
CA ASN A 65 13.00 -6.60 -7.66
C ASN A 65 11.60 -6.81 -7.09
N GLU A 66 10.67 -7.23 -7.95
CA GLU A 66 9.28 -7.45 -7.55
C GLU A 66 9.15 -8.45 -6.43
N LYS A 67 9.95 -9.51 -6.47
CA LYS A 67 9.91 -10.56 -5.46
C LYS A 67 10.25 -10.01 -4.08
N SER A 68 11.25 -9.12 -4.01
CA SER A 68 11.62 -8.45 -2.77
C SER A 68 10.49 -7.57 -2.26
N LEU A 69 9.85 -6.82 -3.16
CA LEU A 69 8.72 -5.97 -2.78
C LEU A 69 7.56 -6.81 -2.24
N ARG A 70 7.21 -7.90 -2.92
CA ARG A 70 6.15 -8.79 -2.47
C ARG A 70 6.46 -9.41 -1.11
N ARG A 71 7.72 -9.82 -0.90
CA ARG A 71 8.16 -10.38 0.38
C ARG A 71 8.08 -9.35 1.50
N MET A 72 8.51 -8.13 1.22
CA MET A 72 8.50 -7.03 2.20
C MET A 72 7.08 -6.78 2.73
N LEU A 73 6.08 -6.89 1.87
CA LEU A 73 4.69 -6.67 2.24
C LEU A 73 3.95 -7.97 2.63
N GLY A 74 4.63 -9.11 2.59
CA GLY A 74 4.03 -10.39 2.95
C GLY A 74 3.97 -10.60 4.46
N PRO A 75 3.31 -11.69 4.90
CA PRO A 75 3.10 -11.95 6.33
C PRO A 75 4.39 -12.03 7.15
N LYS A 76 5.48 -12.51 6.53
CA LYS A 76 6.76 -12.64 7.21
C LYS A 76 7.70 -11.47 6.92
N GLY A 77 7.26 -10.51 6.11
CA GLY A 77 8.05 -9.36 5.77
C GLY A 77 8.10 -8.36 6.91
N ASN A 78 9.27 -7.72 7.05
CA ASN A 78 9.46 -6.69 8.05
C ASN A 78 10.27 -5.56 7.41
N PRO A 79 9.62 -4.66 6.69
CA PRO A 79 10.32 -3.58 5.99
C PRO A 79 11.03 -2.67 6.99
N THR A 80 12.21 -2.20 6.61
CA THR A 80 12.89 -1.16 7.38
C THR A 80 12.09 0.14 7.25
N LEU A 81 12.29 1.05 8.19
CA LEU A 81 11.66 2.36 8.13
C LEU A 81 11.99 3.07 6.82
N LYS A 82 13.25 2.99 6.38
CA LYS A 82 13.67 3.60 5.12
C LYS A 82 12.89 3.04 3.92
N ASN A 83 12.82 1.72 3.82
CA ASN A 83 12.10 1.08 2.72
C ASN A 83 10.62 1.41 2.75
N PHE A 84 10.06 1.43 3.93
CA PHE A 84 8.66 1.74 4.15
C PHE A 84 8.33 3.18 3.74
N LEU A 85 9.12 4.14 4.19
CA LEU A 85 8.92 5.55 3.83
C LEU A 85 9.12 5.77 2.33
N SER A 86 10.10 5.10 1.73
CA SER A 86 10.33 5.18 0.29
C SER A 86 9.12 4.66 -0.50
N LEU A 87 8.54 3.56 -0.04
CA LEU A 87 7.35 2.99 -0.67
C LEU A 87 6.16 3.95 -0.57
N LEU A 88 5.91 4.50 0.61
CA LEU A 88 4.83 5.47 0.80
C LEU A 88 5.03 6.70 -0.09
N LYS A 89 6.26 7.18 -0.20
CA LYS A 89 6.57 8.34 -1.02
C LYS A 89 6.26 8.09 -2.49
N VAL A 90 6.65 6.93 -3.01
CA VAL A 90 6.40 6.59 -4.41
C VAL A 90 4.89 6.45 -4.66
N CYS A 91 4.18 5.72 -3.80
CA CYS A 91 2.73 5.53 -3.95
C CYS A 91 1.99 6.87 -3.87
N SER A 92 2.38 7.74 -2.93
CA SER A 92 1.78 9.06 -2.79
C SER A 92 2.02 9.91 -4.03
N SER A 93 3.22 9.86 -4.57
CA SER A 93 3.57 10.60 -5.78
C SER A 93 2.73 10.15 -6.98
N VAL A 94 2.54 8.84 -7.13
CA VAL A 94 1.71 8.30 -8.21
C VAL A 94 0.27 8.79 -8.11
N GLU A 95 -0.26 8.90 -6.89
CA GLU A 95 -1.63 9.34 -6.67
C GLU A 95 -1.75 10.87 -6.48
N HIS A 96 -0.65 11.60 -6.66
CA HIS A 96 -0.61 13.06 -6.52
C HIS A 96 -1.03 13.52 -5.11
N LEU A 97 -0.57 12.79 -4.09
CA LEU A 97 -0.88 13.08 -2.69
C LEU A 97 0.36 13.59 -1.95
N THR A 98 0.11 14.36 -0.91
CA THR A 98 1.12 14.68 0.10
C THR A 98 0.63 14.12 1.42
N LEU A 99 1.41 13.22 2.01
CA LEU A 99 1.06 12.64 3.32
C LEU A 99 1.61 13.54 4.43
N GLN A 100 0.75 13.86 5.38
CA GLN A 100 1.11 14.70 6.52
C GLN A 100 0.55 14.10 7.80
N VAL A 101 1.30 14.26 8.89
CA VAL A 101 0.81 13.91 10.21
C VAL A 101 0.08 15.14 10.78
N GLY A 102 -1.17 14.93 11.19
CA GLY A 102 -1.96 15.98 11.78
C GLY A 102 -1.80 16.02 13.30
N TYR A 103 -2.19 17.15 13.87
CA TYR A 103 -2.20 17.37 15.31
C TYR A 103 -3.63 17.73 15.72
N HIS A 104 -4.13 17.02 16.72
CA HIS A 104 -5.50 17.23 17.20
C HIS A 104 -5.54 17.55 18.66
#